data_26c4190527489d2ea56134f1471c52b4
#
_entry.id   26c4190527489d2ea56134f1471c52b4
#
_cell.length_a   1.000
_cell.length_b   1.000
_cell.length_c   1.000
_cell.angle_alpha   90.00
_cell.angle_beta   90.00
_cell.angle_gamma   90.00
#
_symmetry.space_group_name_H-M   'P 1'
#
loop_
_entity.id
_entity.type
_entity.pdbx_description
1 polymer ?
#
loop_
_entity_poly.entity_id
_entity_poly.type
_entity_poly.pdbx_seq_one_letter_code
_entity_poly.pdbx_strand_id
1 'polypeptide(L)'
;MQVITLNPHDFDANAERLAAYVREGSTIRYDAIVAVRRGGSFVCDAFCRHFPXDRYGKRYDVTLQRPSTKHKNGKLGNALRRLPYFILDGMRMAEASLLVLRRRIMGAPEIPXVDIPDGLADTLRQRSRPEILLIDXAIDSGDTLFAIVETLKNMNPDARIDIAVMTETTXHPRIRANHTLYRNRTLIRFPWSSDYKNL
;
A
#
# COMPACT_ATOMS: atom_id res chain seq x y z
N MET A 1 -14.89 -7.39 -11.24
CA MET A 1 -14.05 -7.36 -10.02
C MET A 1 -13.77 -8.78 -9.62
N GLN A 2 -12.54 -9.10 -9.27
CA GLN A 2 -12.13 -10.45 -8.82
C GLN A 2 -11.38 -10.36 -7.51
N VAL A 3 -11.40 -11.44 -6.74
CA VAL A 3 -10.65 -11.55 -5.48
C VAL A 3 -9.64 -12.68 -5.62
N ILE A 4 -8.36 -12.37 -5.36
CA ILE A 4 -7.27 -13.35 -5.32
C ILE A 4 -6.90 -13.56 -3.86
N THR A 5 -6.86 -14.81 -3.40
CA THR A 5 -6.39 -15.16 -2.06
C THR A 5 -4.94 -15.62 -2.14
N LEU A 6 -4.05 -14.94 -1.42
CA LEU A 6 -2.63 -15.31 -1.36
C LEU A 6 -2.36 -16.02 -0.03
N ASN A 7 -1.88 -17.26 -0.10
CA ASN A 7 -1.28 -17.90 1.06
C ASN A 7 0.12 -17.31 1.30
N PRO A 8 0.80 -17.62 2.41
CA PRO A 8 2.12 -17.03 2.69
C PRO A 8 3.17 -17.28 1.61
N HIS A 9 3.18 -18.44 0.98
CA HIS A 9 4.11 -18.78 -0.11
C HIS A 9 3.80 -17.93 -1.36
N ASP A 10 2.52 -17.85 -1.75
CA ASP A 10 2.10 -17.05 -2.92
C ASP A 10 2.32 -15.56 -2.67
N PHE A 11 2.15 -15.11 -1.43
CA PHE A 11 2.43 -13.72 -1.05
C PHE A 11 3.92 -13.40 -1.25
N ASP A 12 4.82 -14.30 -0.78
CA ASP A 12 6.27 -14.09 -0.94
C ASP A 12 6.68 -14.11 -2.41
N ALA A 13 6.12 -15.03 -3.21
CA ALA A 13 6.36 -15.09 -4.65
C ALA A 13 5.89 -13.81 -5.36
N ASN A 14 4.76 -13.23 -4.93
CA ASN A 14 4.29 -11.96 -5.47
C ASN A 14 5.20 -10.79 -5.04
N ALA A 15 5.74 -10.82 -3.83
CA ALA A 15 6.70 -9.82 -3.37
C ALA A 15 8.00 -9.88 -4.21
N GLU A 16 8.47 -11.09 -4.54
CA GLU A 16 9.60 -11.31 -5.43
C GLU A 16 9.34 -10.71 -6.83
N ARG A 17 8.14 -10.98 -7.39
CA ARG A 17 7.75 -10.41 -8.69
C ARG A 17 7.71 -8.89 -8.66
N LEU A 18 7.20 -8.30 -7.58
CA LEU A 18 7.16 -6.85 -7.44
C LEU A 18 8.57 -6.27 -7.36
N ALA A 19 9.47 -6.93 -6.62
CA ALA A 19 10.87 -6.52 -6.53
C ALA A 19 11.56 -6.59 -7.90
N ALA A 20 11.28 -7.64 -8.68
CA ALA A 20 11.79 -7.78 -10.04
C ALA A 20 11.26 -6.64 -10.94
N TYR A 21 9.97 -6.33 -10.86
CA TYR A 21 9.37 -5.24 -11.63
C TYR A 21 10.03 -3.89 -11.35
N VAL A 22 10.27 -3.58 -10.07
CA VAL A 22 10.96 -2.33 -9.67
C VAL A 22 12.40 -2.34 -10.20
N ARG A 23 13.10 -3.46 -10.04
CA ARG A 23 14.51 -3.59 -10.47
C ARG A 23 14.66 -3.42 -11.99
N GLU A 24 13.74 -4.00 -12.77
CA GLU A 24 13.75 -3.94 -14.22
C GLU A 24 13.24 -2.62 -14.78
N GLY A 25 12.26 -2.02 -14.09
CA GLY A 25 11.63 -0.77 -14.51
C GLY A 25 12.42 0.47 -14.12
N SER A 26 13.44 0.35 -13.28
CA SER A 26 14.22 1.49 -12.79
C SER A 26 15.65 1.08 -12.49
N THR A 27 16.61 1.88 -12.96
CA THR A 27 18.05 1.74 -12.62
C THR A 27 18.43 2.55 -11.39
N ILE A 28 17.47 3.27 -10.80
CA ILE A 28 17.70 4.20 -9.69
C ILE A 28 18.10 3.43 -8.43
N ARG A 29 19.05 4.00 -7.69
CA ARG A 29 19.29 3.62 -6.30
C ARG A 29 18.48 4.56 -5.41
N TYR A 30 17.53 4.00 -4.69
CA TYR A 30 16.65 4.79 -3.81
C TYR A 30 17.41 5.21 -2.54
N ASP A 31 17.25 6.46 -2.12
CA ASP A 31 17.81 6.95 -0.84
C ASP A 31 17.04 6.34 0.35
N ALA A 32 15.73 6.09 0.16
CA ALA A 32 14.92 5.43 1.17
C ALA A 32 13.83 4.59 0.54
N ILE A 33 13.49 3.49 1.22
CA ILE A 33 12.22 2.77 1.00
C ILE A 33 11.28 3.15 2.14
N VAL A 34 10.06 3.53 1.79
CA VAL A 34 9.04 3.99 2.74
C VAL A 34 7.84 3.06 2.68
N ALA A 35 7.54 2.39 3.78
CA ALA A 35 6.39 1.49 3.89
C ALA A 35 5.21 2.20 4.56
N VAL A 36 4.02 2.01 4.02
CA VAL A 36 2.79 2.55 4.62
C VAL A 36 2.25 1.55 5.65
N ARG A 37 2.17 1.95 6.93
CA ARG A 37 1.63 1.06 7.98
C ARG A 37 0.12 0.86 7.82
N ARG A 38 -0.43 -0.35 8.06
CA ARG A 38 0.28 -1.60 8.46
C ARG A 38 0.53 -2.54 7.28
N GLY A 39 -0.38 -2.60 6.34
CA GLY A 39 -0.32 -3.55 5.22
C GLY A 39 0.93 -3.39 4.37
N GLY A 40 1.30 -2.16 4.08
CA GLY A 40 2.52 -1.85 3.33
C GLY A 40 3.80 -2.30 4.04
N SER A 41 3.82 -2.31 5.39
CA SER A 41 4.99 -2.82 6.12
C SER A 41 5.24 -4.30 5.83
N PHE A 42 4.17 -5.12 5.80
CA PHE A 42 4.31 -6.54 5.45
C PHE A 42 4.78 -6.75 4.02
N VAL A 43 4.24 -5.96 3.09
CA VAL A 43 4.67 -6.02 1.68
C VAL A 43 6.14 -5.59 1.56
N CYS A 44 6.53 -4.52 2.25
CA CYS A 44 7.89 -4.01 2.23
C CYS A 44 8.89 -5.01 2.82
N ASP A 45 8.53 -5.69 3.92
CA ASP A 45 9.38 -6.73 4.53
C ASP A 45 9.65 -7.86 3.53
N ALA A 46 8.59 -8.33 2.86
CA ALA A 46 8.72 -9.37 1.85
C ALA A 46 9.52 -8.88 0.63
N PHE A 47 9.19 -7.69 0.14
CA PHE A 47 9.88 -7.05 -0.99
C PHE A 47 11.39 -6.92 -0.74
N CYS A 48 11.79 -6.45 0.44
CA CYS A 48 13.20 -6.22 0.77
C CYS A 48 14.02 -7.52 0.85
N ARG A 49 13.38 -8.67 1.05
CA ARG A 49 14.09 -9.96 0.99
C ARG A 49 14.57 -10.29 -0.43
N HIS A 50 13.89 -9.74 -1.43
CA HIS A 50 14.14 -10.03 -2.85
C HIS A 50 14.76 -8.84 -3.61
N PHE A 51 14.81 -7.66 -3.00
CA PHE A 51 15.34 -6.45 -3.63
C PHE A 51 16.76 -6.18 -3.15
N PRO A 52 17.75 -5.94 -4.08
CA PRO A 52 19.16 -5.82 -3.69
C PRO A 52 19.40 -4.71 -2.65
N UNK A 53 19.93 -4.94 -1.82
CA UNK A 53 20.24 -4.15 -0.86
C UNK A 53 20.93 -2.99 -1.19
N ASP A 54 22.00 -3.09 -2.08
CA ASP A 54 22.78 -1.98 -2.62
C ASP A 54 21.92 -0.98 -3.41
N ARG A 55 20.69 -1.36 -3.76
CA ARG A 55 19.78 -0.53 -4.54
C ARG A 55 18.97 0.44 -3.67
N TYR A 56 19.10 0.41 -2.36
CA TYR A 56 18.43 1.37 -1.48
C TYR A 56 19.26 1.69 -0.24
N GLY A 57 18.94 2.82 0.39
CA GLY A 57 19.55 3.25 1.65
C GLY A 57 18.83 2.64 2.86
N LYS A 58 18.04 3.46 3.55
CA LYS A 58 17.32 3.03 4.75
C LYS A 58 15.85 2.76 4.46
N ARG A 59 15.25 1.92 5.29
CA ARG A 59 13.81 1.67 5.28
C ARG A 59 13.14 2.44 6.43
N TYR A 60 11.97 3.00 6.15
CA TYR A 60 11.15 3.72 7.13
C TYR A 60 9.69 3.28 7.01
N ASP A 61 8.97 3.35 8.12
CA ASP A 61 7.51 3.16 8.14
C ASP A 61 6.83 4.50 8.41
N VAL A 62 5.82 4.84 7.63
CA VAL A 62 4.99 6.03 7.83
C VAL A 62 3.57 5.65 8.23
N THR A 63 2.94 6.47 9.06
CA THR A 63 1.59 6.24 9.55
C THR A 63 0.74 7.49 9.29
N LEU A 64 -0.48 7.28 8.81
CA LEU A 64 -1.44 8.37 8.72
C LEU A 64 -2.18 8.50 10.04
N GLN A 65 -2.24 9.73 10.55
CA GLN A 65 -3.04 10.04 11.72
C GLN A 65 -4.51 10.07 11.31
N ARG A 66 -5.21 8.96 11.52
CA ARG A 66 -6.66 8.90 11.31
C ARG A 66 -7.38 9.27 12.59
N PRO A 67 -8.48 10.04 12.51
CA PRO A 67 -9.33 10.21 13.70
C PRO A 67 -9.68 8.83 14.24
N SER A 68 -9.50 8.63 15.55
CA SER A 68 -9.65 7.29 16.13
C SER A 68 -11.10 6.82 16.05
N THR A 69 -11.39 6.04 15.02
CA THR A 69 -12.58 5.22 15.01
C THR A 69 -12.28 4.00 15.90
N LYS A 70 -12.88 3.97 17.08
CA LYS A 70 -12.72 2.83 18.00
C LYS A 70 -13.10 1.55 17.27
N HIS A 71 -12.11 0.72 16.97
CA HIS A 71 -12.34 -0.61 16.40
C HIS A 71 -13.02 -1.52 17.43
N LYS A 72 -14.34 -1.66 17.31
CA LYS A 72 -15.12 -2.66 18.03
C LYS A 72 -15.21 -3.93 17.17
N ASN A 73 -14.14 -4.71 17.02
CA ASN A 73 -14.31 -5.80 16.04
C ASN A 73 -13.58 -7.13 16.32
N GLY A 74 -13.30 -7.46 17.59
CA GLY A 74 -12.80 -8.81 17.90
C GLY A 74 -13.80 -9.93 17.60
N LYS A 75 -15.09 -9.69 17.86
CA LYS A 75 -16.15 -10.71 17.69
C LYS A 75 -16.59 -10.87 16.23
N LEU A 76 -16.57 -9.82 15.44
CA LEU A 76 -17.00 -9.84 14.04
C LEU A 76 -16.00 -10.64 13.16
N GLY A 77 -14.70 -10.53 13.43
CA GLY A 77 -13.68 -11.27 12.69
C GLY A 77 -13.85 -12.77 12.77
N ASN A 78 -14.17 -13.29 13.95
CA ASN A 78 -14.39 -14.72 14.14
C ASN A 78 -15.66 -15.23 13.43
N ALA A 79 -16.69 -14.40 13.37
CA ALA A 79 -17.92 -14.73 12.63
C ALA A 79 -17.66 -14.75 11.12
N LEU A 80 -16.89 -13.79 10.61
CA LEU A 80 -16.55 -13.71 9.19
C LEU A 80 -15.75 -14.93 8.71
N ARG A 81 -14.84 -15.46 9.53
CA ARG A 81 -14.04 -16.64 9.18
C ARG A 81 -14.87 -17.91 8.93
N ARG A 82 -16.11 -17.95 9.43
CA ARG A 82 -17.02 -19.10 9.24
C ARG A 82 -17.77 -19.06 7.91
N LEU A 83 -17.80 -17.90 7.25
CA LEU A 83 -18.50 -17.76 5.97
C LEU A 83 -17.68 -18.31 4.80
N PRO A 84 -18.32 -18.96 3.83
CA PRO A 84 -17.64 -19.39 2.60
C PRO A 84 -17.00 -18.21 1.86
N TYR A 85 -15.90 -18.47 1.15
CA TYR A 85 -15.15 -17.43 0.45
C TYR A 85 -16.02 -16.65 -0.55
N PHE A 86 -16.94 -17.31 -1.26
CA PHE A 86 -17.77 -16.60 -2.25
C PHE A 86 -18.64 -15.50 -1.61
N ILE A 87 -19.08 -15.70 -0.35
CA ILE A 87 -19.82 -14.67 0.40
C ILE A 87 -18.87 -13.54 0.80
N LEU A 88 -17.68 -13.88 1.31
CA LEU A 88 -16.67 -12.91 1.69
C LEU A 88 -16.19 -12.09 0.49
N ASP A 89 -16.06 -12.72 -0.66
CA ASP A 89 -15.68 -12.05 -1.91
C ASP A 89 -16.78 -11.06 -2.34
N GLY A 90 -18.03 -11.47 -2.25
CA GLY A 90 -19.18 -10.60 -2.51
C GLY A 90 -19.20 -9.38 -1.58
N MET A 91 -18.94 -9.60 -0.29
CA MET A 91 -18.87 -8.50 0.70
C MET A 91 -17.72 -7.54 0.40
N ARG A 92 -16.55 -8.06 0.06
CA ARG A 92 -15.39 -7.23 -0.32
C ARG A 92 -15.67 -6.39 -1.58
N MET A 93 -16.30 -7.01 -2.57
CA MET A 93 -16.64 -6.31 -3.81
C MET A 93 -17.70 -5.24 -3.57
N ALA A 94 -18.69 -5.51 -2.72
CA ALA A 94 -19.72 -4.55 -2.35
C ALA A 94 -19.11 -3.37 -1.56
N GLU A 95 -18.24 -3.65 -0.60
CA GLU A 95 -17.55 -2.63 0.19
C GLU A 95 -16.70 -1.71 -0.72
N ALA A 96 -15.92 -2.31 -1.62
CA ALA A 96 -15.09 -1.55 -2.56
C ALA A 96 -15.95 -0.65 -3.46
N SER A 97 -17.09 -1.16 -3.95
CA SER A 97 -18.02 -0.41 -4.80
C SER A 97 -18.67 0.74 -4.01
N LEU A 98 -19.05 0.48 -2.76
CA LEU A 98 -19.64 1.50 -1.89
C LEU A 98 -18.66 2.63 -1.58
N LEU A 99 -17.39 2.31 -1.35
CA LEU A 99 -16.35 3.32 -1.12
C LEU A 99 -16.17 4.23 -2.34
N VAL A 100 -16.18 3.67 -3.54
CA VAL A 100 -16.11 4.43 -4.80
C VAL A 100 -17.33 5.36 -4.94
N LEU A 101 -18.53 4.83 -4.66
CA LEU A 101 -19.76 5.62 -4.74
C LEU A 101 -19.77 6.75 -3.70
N ARG A 102 -19.39 6.45 -2.46
CA ARG A 102 -19.31 7.44 -1.38
C ARG A 102 -18.37 8.58 -1.75
N ARG A 103 -17.20 8.25 -2.31
CA ARG A 103 -16.24 9.26 -2.75
C ARG A 103 -16.79 10.14 -3.87
N ARG A 104 -17.53 9.55 -4.81
CA ARG A 104 -18.15 10.27 -5.92
C ARG A 104 -19.16 11.31 -5.42
N ILE A 105 -19.87 10.99 -4.33
CA ILE A 105 -20.89 11.87 -3.73
C ILE A 105 -20.27 12.91 -2.81
N MET A 106 -19.36 12.51 -1.95
CA MET A 106 -18.82 13.35 -0.85
C MET A 106 -17.49 14.04 -1.20
N GLY A 107 -16.87 13.69 -2.32
CA GLY A 107 -15.57 14.23 -2.71
C GLY A 107 -14.41 13.56 -2.01
N ALA A 108 -13.20 14.07 -2.28
CA ALA A 108 -11.99 13.56 -1.65
C ALA A 108 -11.90 14.07 -0.19
N PRO A 109 -11.52 13.20 0.76
CA PRO A 109 -11.36 13.63 2.16
C PRO A 109 -10.18 14.60 2.30
N GLU A 110 -10.18 15.34 3.40
CA GLU A 110 -9.03 16.16 3.78
C GLU A 110 -7.77 15.30 3.92
N ILE A 111 -6.62 15.89 3.60
CA ILE A 111 -5.32 15.20 3.69
C ILE A 111 -4.97 15.02 5.17
N PRO A 112 -4.90 13.79 5.68
CA PRO A 112 -4.55 13.57 7.09
C PRO A 112 -3.05 13.75 7.33
N UNK A 113 -2.50 14.01 8.38
CA UNK A 113 -1.37 14.10 8.67
C UNK A 113 -0.71 12.95 8.47
N VAL A 114 0.37 13.05 8.18
CA VAL A 114 1.29 11.93 8.00
C VAL A 114 2.41 12.03 9.02
N ASP A 115 2.64 10.97 9.76
CA ASP A 115 3.73 10.88 10.74
C ASP A 115 5.00 10.45 10.01
N ILE A 116 5.94 11.40 9.87
CA ILE A 116 7.22 11.21 9.13
C ILE A 116 8.34 10.98 10.15
N PRO A 117 9.00 9.81 10.13
CA PRO A 117 10.16 9.57 11.02
C PRO A 117 11.29 10.57 10.77
N ASP A 118 11.98 10.98 11.85
CA ASP A 118 13.09 11.97 11.78
C ASP A 118 14.14 11.60 10.73
N GLY A 119 14.56 10.35 10.67
CA GLY A 119 15.56 9.92 9.69
C GLY A 119 15.11 10.04 8.23
N LEU A 120 13.80 9.90 7.96
CA LEU A 120 13.26 10.15 6.63
C LEU A 120 13.21 11.65 6.35
N ALA A 121 12.80 12.43 7.34
CA ALA A 121 12.79 13.89 7.23
C ALA A 121 14.22 14.42 6.93
N ASP A 122 15.23 13.87 7.61
CA ASP A 122 16.62 14.23 7.36
C ASP A 122 17.06 13.85 5.94
N THR A 123 16.69 12.66 5.47
CA THR A 123 16.99 12.24 4.09
C THR A 123 16.43 13.23 3.08
N LEU A 124 15.18 13.66 3.30
CA LEU A 124 14.50 14.61 2.41
C LEU A 124 15.17 15.99 2.42
N ARG A 125 15.63 16.46 3.60
CA ARG A 125 16.25 17.79 3.72
C ARG A 125 17.69 17.85 3.21
N GLN A 126 18.45 16.77 3.41
CA GLN A 126 19.90 16.76 3.11
C GLN A 126 20.22 16.50 1.65
N ARG A 127 19.29 15.94 0.89
CA ARG A 127 19.48 15.63 -0.53
C ARG A 127 18.82 16.70 -1.40
N SER A 128 19.51 17.15 -2.45
CA SER A 128 18.93 18.07 -3.42
C SER A 128 17.76 17.44 -4.16
N ARG A 129 17.89 16.15 -4.49
CA ARG A 129 16.85 15.37 -5.19
C ARG A 129 16.79 13.97 -4.62
N PRO A 130 16.11 13.78 -3.48
CA PRO A 130 16.03 12.44 -2.88
C PRO A 130 15.17 11.49 -3.73
N GLU A 131 15.64 10.27 -3.87
CA GLU A 131 14.99 9.18 -4.61
C GLU A 131 14.29 8.26 -3.60
N ILE A 132 12.98 8.21 -3.62
CA ILE A 132 12.15 7.49 -2.63
C ILE A 132 11.33 6.41 -3.32
N LEU A 133 11.32 5.20 -2.77
CA LEU A 133 10.39 4.14 -3.17
C LEU A 133 9.33 3.98 -2.09
N LEU A 134 8.08 4.28 -2.40
CA LEU A 134 6.94 4.19 -1.48
C LEU A 134 6.19 2.88 -1.73
N ILE A 135 6.03 2.04 -0.69
CA ILE A 135 5.43 0.69 -0.80
C ILE A 135 4.16 0.60 0.05
N ASP A 136 3.11 0.08 -0.56
CA ASP A 136 1.85 -0.20 0.15
C ASP A 136 1.20 -1.51 -0.34
N UNK A 137 0.09 -1.89 0.18
CA UNK A 137 -0.53 -2.89 -0.11
C UNK A 137 -1.21 -2.81 -1.29
N ALA A 138 -2.10 -1.85 -1.28
CA ALA A 138 -3.00 -1.68 -2.42
C ALA A 138 -3.33 -0.20 -2.63
N ILE A 139 -3.67 0.16 -3.86
CA ILE A 139 -4.27 1.47 -4.15
C ILE A 139 -5.76 1.25 -4.41
N ASP A 140 -6.59 1.74 -3.50
CA ASP A 140 -8.05 1.82 -3.70
C ASP A 140 -8.39 3.21 -4.25
N SER A 141 -8.83 4.14 -3.42
CA SER A 141 -9.05 5.53 -3.83
C SER A 141 -7.74 6.27 -4.18
N GLY A 142 -6.63 5.86 -3.58
CA GLY A 142 -5.34 6.54 -3.71
C GLY A 142 -5.13 7.68 -2.72
N ASP A 143 -6.10 7.96 -1.84
CA ASP A 143 -6.01 9.12 -0.93
C ASP A 143 -4.85 8.98 0.07
N THR A 144 -4.61 7.77 0.57
CA THR A 144 -3.51 7.49 1.51
C THR A 144 -2.14 7.83 0.88
N LEU A 145 -1.88 7.26 -0.30
CA LEU A 145 -0.60 7.48 -0.98
C LEU A 145 -0.47 8.93 -1.47
N PHE A 146 -1.58 9.53 -1.92
CA PHE A 146 -1.59 10.94 -2.30
C PHE A 146 -1.18 11.82 -1.10
N ALA A 147 -1.76 11.60 0.09
CA ALA A 147 -1.43 12.35 1.29
C ALA A 147 0.06 12.24 1.64
N ILE A 148 0.62 11.02 1.54
CA ILE A 148 2.04 10.78 1.83
C ILE A 148 2.91 11.49 0.79
N VAL A 149 2.61 11.34 -0.50
CA VAL A 149 3.39 11.97 -1.58
C VAL A 149 3.38 13.49 -1.42
N GLU A 150 2.21 14.10 -1.15
CA GLU A 150 2.10 15.54 -0.92
C GLU A 150 2.95 15.98 0.29
N THR A 151 2.90 15.21 1.38
CA THR A 151 3.70 15.50 2.58
C THR A 151 5.21 15.47 2.27
N LEU A 152 5.67 14.42 1.57
CA LEU A 152 7.08 14.29 1.20
C LEU A 152 7.50 15.40 0.23
N LYS A 153 6.64 15.75 -0.74
CA LYS A 153 6.90 16.83 -1.71
C LYS A 153 6.90 18.21 -1.05
N ASN A 154 6.08 18.42 -0.02
CA ASN A 154 6.11 19.67 0.75
C ASN A 154 7.43 19.83 1.53
N MET A 155 8.05 18.73 1.92
CA MET A 155 9.36 18.76 2.58
C MET A 155 10.51 18.94 1.58
N ASN A 156 10.38 18.36 0.38
CA ASN A 156 11.35 18.55 -0.71
C ASN A 156 10.62 18.42 -2.06
N PRO A 157 10.33 19.55 -2.73
CA PRO A 157 9.62 19.54 -4.02
C PRO A 157 10.34 18.77 -5.13
N ASP A 158 11.68 18.67 -5.05
CA ASP A 158 12.48 17.98 -6.05
C ASP A 158 12.59 16.47 -5.80
N ALA A 159 12.04 15.97 -4.68
CA ALA A 159 12.04 14.53 -4.37
C ALA A 159 11.39 13.74 -5.51
N ARG A 160 12.05 12.69 -5.97
CA ARG A 160 11.42 11.73 -6.87
C ARG A 160 10.82 10.60 -6.04
N ILE A 161 9.54 10.30 -6.28
CA ILE A 161 8.82 9.29 -5.51
C ILE A 161 8.23 8.27 -6.50
N ASP A 162 8.78 7.07 -6.49
CA ASP A 162 8.20 5.93 -7.20
C ASP A 162 7.30 5.15 -6.22
N ILE A 163 6.17 4.65 -6.72
CA ILE A 163 5.18 3.93 -5.92
C ILE A 163 5.09 2.49 -6.41
N ALA A 164 5.23 1.53 -5.48
CA ALA A 164 5.09 0.11 -5.77
C ALA A 164 3.99 -0.50 -4.87
N VAL A 165 3.03 -1.19 -5.48
CA VAL A 165 1.93 -1.85 -4.77
C VAL A 165 1.65 -3.23 -5.39
N MET A 166 1.01 -4.11 -4.62
CA MET A 166 0.55 -5.39 -5.16
C MET A 166 -0.59 -5.19 -6.15
N THR A 167 -1.55 -4.30 -5.85
CA THR A 167 -2.73 -4.13 -6.70
C THR A 167 -3.26 -2.69 -6.73
N GLU A 168 -3.81 -2.28 -7.89
CA GLU A 168 -4.70 -1.13 -8.03
C GLU A 168 -6.13 -1.65 -8.23
N THR A 169 -7.01 -1.37 -7.28
CA THR A 169 -8.37 -1.94 -7.26
C THR A 169 -9.37 -1.16 -8.10
N THR A 170 -9.06 0.12 -8.40
CA THR A 170 -9.98 0.99 -9.16
C THR A 170 -9.33 1.53 -10.43
N UNK A 171 -10.00 1.94 -11.19
CA UNK A 171 -9.57 2.39 -12.34
C UNK A 171 -9.12 3.71 -12.34
N HIS A 172 -9.73 4.58 -11.52
CA HIS A 172 -9.36 5.98 -11.46
C HIS A 172 -8.96 6.40 -10.04
N PRO A 173 -7.86 5.89 -9.50
CA PRO A 173 -7.38 6.35 -8.20
C PRO A 173 -6.83 7.78 -8.31
N ARG A 174 -6.78 8.47 -7.17
CA ARG A 174 -6.23 9.83 -7.08
C ARG A 174 -4.74 9.87 -7.42
N ILE A 175 -4.02 8.78 -7.18
CA ILE A 175 -2.61 8.59 -7.55
C ILE A 175 -2.42 7.16 -8.02
N ARG A 176 -1.54 6.95 -9.00
CA ARG A 176 -1.25 5.64 -9.55
C ARG A 176 0.13 5.14 -9.13
N ALA A 177 0.27 3.82 -9.12
CA ALA A 177 1.56 3.19 -8.90
C ALA A 177 2.41 3.20 -10.18
N ASN A 178 3.71 3.41 -10.00
CA ASN A 178 4.72 3.18 -11.05
C ASN A 178 4.85 1.68 -11.32
N HIS A 179 4.78 0.88 -10.26
CA HIS A 179 4.94 -0.58 -10.31
C HIS A 179 3.77 -1.25 -9.59
N THR A 180 3.04 -2.11 -10.28
CA THR A 180 1.96 -2.91 -9.69
C THR A 180 1.81 -4.23 -10.41
N LEU A 181 1.51 -5.29 -9.66
CA LEU A 181 1.32 -6.63 -10.23
C LEU A 181 -0.08 -6.80 -10.83
N TYR A 182 -1.08 -6.22 -10.19
CA TYR A 182 -2.47 -6.40 -10.61
C TYR A 182 -3.15 -5.05 -10.78
N ARG A 183 -3.91 -4.94 -11.86
CA ARG A 183 -4.74 -3.77 -12.16
C ARG A 183 -6.17 -4.23 -12.43
N ASN A 184 -7.04 -3.27 -12.73
CA ASN A 184 -8.38 -3.55 -13.26
C ASN A 184 -9.26 -4.35 -12.30
N ARG A 185 -9.52 -3.77 -11.13
CA ARG A 185 -10.53 -4.26 -10.19
C ARG A 185 -10.17 -5.63 -9.59
N THR A 186 -8.88 -5.85 -9.31
CA THR A 186 -8.41 -7.04 -8.61
C THR A 186 -8.20 -6.71 -7.14
N LEU A 187 -8.95 -7.37 -6.27
CA LEU A 187 -8.80 -7.32 -4.82
C LEU A 187 -7.92 -8.47 -4.36
N ILE A 188 -7.07 -8.24 -3.37
CA ILE A 188 -6.23 -9.29 -2.81
C ILE A 188 -6.66 -9.55 -1.36
N ARG A 189 -6.89 -10.82 -1.03
CA ARG A 189 -6.99 -11.28 0.35
C ARG A 189 -5.59 -11.74 0.79
N PHE A 190 -4.99 -10.95 1.66
CA PHE A 190 -3.65 -11.20 2.17
C PHE A 190 -3.66 -12.18 3.35
N PRO A 191 -2.52 -12.81 3.67
CA PRO A 191 -2.45 -13.75 4.81
C PRO A 191 -2.83 -13.14 6.17
N TRP A 192 -2.72 -11.82 6.31
CA TRP A 192 -3.10 -11.10 7.54
C TRP A 192 -4.51 -10.52 7.49
N SER A 193 -5.27 -10.75 6.42
CA SER A 193 -6.65 -10.27 6.33
C SER A 193 -7.55 -10.95 7.37
N SER A 194 -8.51 -10.22 7.92
CA SER A 194 -9.41 -10.72 8.96
C SER A 194 -10.24 -11.94 8.51
N ASP A 195 -10.49 -12.06 7.22
CA ASP A 195 -11.25 -13.15 6.59
C ASP A 195 -10.37 -14.22 5.93
N TYR A 196 -9.05 -14.16 6.12
CA TYR A 196 -8.13 -15.20 5.64
C TYR A 196 -8.28 -16.47 6.46
N LYS A 197 -8.25 -17.61 5.78
CA LYS A 197 -8.31 -18.94 6.39
C LYS A 197 -7.02 -19.70 6.07
N ASN A 198 -6.41 -20.26 7.10
CA ASN A 198 -5.34 -21.26 6.90
C ASN A 198 -6.00 -22.56 6.46
N LEU A 199 -5.97 -22.84 5.18
CA LEU A 199 -6.46 -24.10 4.60
C LEU A 199 -5.32 -25.13 4.62
#